data_fb9f32ce4ea727642b66dd6998cc9ab6
#
_entry.id   fb9f32ce4ea727642b66dd6998cc9ab6
#
_cell.length_a   1.000
_cell.length_b   1.000
_cell.length_c   1.000
_cell.angle_alpha   90.00
_cell.angle_beta   90.00
_cell.angle_gamma   90.00
#
_symmetry.space_group_name_H-M   'P 1'
#
loop_
_entity.id
_entity.type
_entity.pdbx_description
1 polymer ?
#
loop_
_entity_poly.entity_id
_entity_poly.type
_entity_poly.pdbx_seq_one_letter_code
_entity_poly.pdbx_strand_id
1 'polypeptide(L)'
;GANNKWGFFPSASVAWVLTEEEFMEGVSWVRNLKIRSGYGLSGNQDAIDSYNSLRLMKPNGVVSVNGAPTVTLGTIRNANPDLKWEVKRTFNAGIDAGFFDNRFILAVDYYNSKTDDMLYLYDVSVPPFAYNKMLANLGSMRNSGVELGIGVTPLRTKDMELNINVNVTFQRNKLLSLSGYYKGEYMSAPEYTSISDLNGAGFHGGYNHIVYQMVGQPLGVFYLPKCTGLVSDGNGG
;
A
#
# COMPACT_ATOMS: atom_id res chain seq x y z
N GLY A 1 6.00 13.99 -13.22
CA GLY A 1 6.46 15.38 -13.27
C GLY A 1 7.31 15.65 -14.50
N ALA A 2 7.66 16.92 -14.72
CA ALA A 2 8.44 17.31 -15.89
C ALA A 2 9.80 16.63 -15.97
N ASN A 3 10.42 16.37 -14.80
CA ASN A 3 11.73 15.77 -14.67
C ASN A 3 11.70 14.23 -14.67
N ASN A 4 10.53 13.61 -14.48
CA ASN A 4 10.35 12.16 -14.36
C ASN A 4 9.21 11.67 -15.26
N LYS A 5 9.42 11.72 -16.58
CA LYS A 5 8.42 11.28 -17.58
C LYS A 5 8.48 9.79 -17.87
N TRP A 6 9.60 9.15 -17.59
CA TRP A 6 9.87 7.75 -17.90
C TRP A 6 10.24 7.00 -16.64
N GLY A 7 9.79 5.77 -16.52
CA GLY A 7 10.19 4.83 -15.48
C GLY A 7 10.74 3.54 -16.11
N PHE A 8 11.75 2.95 -15.51
CA PHE A 8 12.29 1.66 -15.90
C PHE A 8 12.02 0.65 -14.78
N PHE A 9 11.29 -0.43 -15.10
CA PHE A 9 10.80 -1.42 -14.13
C PHE A 9 11.23 -2.83 -14.54
N PRO A 10 12.50 -3.19 -14.31
CA PRO A 10 13.01 -4.51 -14.66
C PRO A 10 12.42 -5.59 -13.77
N SER A 11 12.30 -6.80 -14.32
CA SER A 11 11.93 -8.00 -13.59
C SER A 11 12.68 -9.21 -14.13
N ALA A 12 12.93 -10.16 -13.24
CA ALA A 12 13.50 -11.45 -13.57
C ALA A 12 12.85 -12.54 -12.73
N SER A 13 12.66 -13.72 -13.31
CA SER A 13 12.13 -14.86 -12.59
C SER A 13 12.81 -16.14 -13.07
N VAL A 14 12.87 -17.12 -12.19
CA VAL A 14 13.39 -18.46 -12.45
C VAL A 14 12.40 -19.47 -11.86
N ALA A 15 12.22 -20.57 -12.58
CA ALA A 15 11.47 -21.72 -12.12
C ALA A 15 12.26 -23.00 -12.44
N TRP A 16 12.29 -23.91 -11.49
CA TRP A 16 12.91 -25.21 -11.63
C TRP A 16 11.91 -26.31 -11.37
N VAL A 17 11.70 -27.16 -12.38
CA VAL A 17 10.79 -28.28 -12.30
C VAL A 17 11.61 -29.51 -11.88
N LEU A 18 11.61 -29.80 -10.58
CA LEU A 18 12.43 -30.87 -10.02
C LEU A 18 11.99 -32.25 -10.49
N THR A 19 10.71 -32.44 -10.80
CA THR A 19 10.18 -33.74 -11.28
C THR A 19 10.71 -34.14 -12.67
N GLU A 20 11.32 -33.21 -13.41
CA GLU A 20 11.95 -33.51 -14.71
C GLU A 20 13.42 -33.90 -14.57
N GLU A 21 13.96 -33.93 -13.35
CA GLU A 21 15.36 -34.21 -13.09
C GLU A 21 15.61 -35.72 -12.84
N GLU A 22 16.75 -36.23 -13.28
CA GLU A 22 17.13 -37.64 -13.16
C GLU A 22 17.08 -38.17 -11.72
N PHE A 23 17.43 -37.35 -10.72
CA PHE A 23 17.38 -37.76 -9.31
C PHE A 23 15.94 -37.96 -8.78
N MET A 24 14.92 -37.51 -9.51
CA MET A 24 13.52 -37.74 -9.19
C MET A 24 12.94 -38.95 -9.94
N GLU A 25 13.70 -39.58 -10.82
CA GLU A 25 13.30 -40.82 -11.46
C GLU A 25 13.01 -41.90 -10.41
N GLY A 26 11.87 -42.54 -10.51
CA GLY A 26 11.43 -43.55 -9.54
C GLY A 26 10.61 -43.02 -8.37
N VAL A 27 10.50 -41.70 -8.18
CA VAL A 27 9.63 -41.10 -7.15
C VAL A 27 8.20 -40.94 -7.71
N SER A 28 7.50 -42.03 -7.82
CA SER A 28 6.21 -42.09 -8.54
C SER A 28 5.03 -41.39 -7.81
N TRP A 29 5.16 -41.14 -6.51
CA TRP A 29 4.12 -40.50 -5.72
C TRP A 29 4.14 -38.95 -5.80
N VAL A 30 5.22 -38.39 -6.33
CA VAL A 30 5.35 -36.94 -6.63
C VAL A 30 5.16 -36.76 -8.13
N ARG A 31 4.07 -36.09 -8.52
CA ARG A 31 3.75 -35.87 -9.94
C ARG A 31 4.22 -34.50 -10.44
N ASN A 32 4.26 -33.55 -9.56
CA ASN A 32 4.75 -32.19 -9.86
C ASN A 32 5.49 -31.67 -8.64
N LEU A 33 6.69 -31.19 -8.85
CA LEU A 33 7.42 -30.43 -7.83
C LEU A 33 8.20 -29.33 -8.56
N LYS A 34 7.80 -28.10 -8.31
CA LYS A 34 8.38 -26.92 -8.94
C LYS A 34 8.72 -25.88 -7.88
N ILE A 35 9.92 -25.37 -7.93
CA ILE A 35 10.37 -24.21 -7.15
C ILE A 35 10.43 -23.02 -8.08
N ARG A 36 9.93 -21.88 -7.63
CA ARG A 36 9.96 -20.63 -8.39
C ARG A 36 10.41 -19.47 -7.51
N SER A 37 11.11 -18.54 -8.11
CA SER A 37 11.49 -17.30 -7.46
C SER A 37 11.52 -16.18 -8.48
N GLY A 38 11.21 -14.98 -8.02
CA GLY A 38 11.20 -13.79 -8.85
C GLY A 38 11.50 -12.53 -8.06
N TYR A 39 12.07 -11.58 -8.75
CA TYR A 39 12.25 -10.22 -8.27
C TYR A 39 11.87 -9.25 -9.37
N GLY A 40 11.07 -8.24 -9.04
CA GLY A 40 10.64 -7.28 -10.04
C GLY A 40 10.31 -5.92 -9.43
N LEU A 41 10.43 -4.91 -10.28
CA LEU A 41 9.96 -3.56 -10.01
C LEU A 41 8.68 -3.31 -10.79
N SER A 42 7.73 -2.62 -10.18
CA SER A 42 6.55 -2.10 -10.85
C SER A 42 6.31 -0.65 -10.45
N GLY A 43 5.86 0.16 -11.40
CA GLY A 43 5.47 1.55 -11.16
C GLY A 43 3.97 1.68 -10.97
N ASN A 44 3.56 2.50 -10.02
CA ASN A 44 2.17 2.90 -9.83
C ASN A 44 2.04 4.40 -10.11
N GLN A 45 1.14 4.76 -11.02
CA GLN A 45 0.84 6.14 -11.37
C GLN A 45 -0.55 6.59 -10.90
N ASP A 46 -1.37 5.70 -10.35
CA ASP A 46 -2.79 5.96 -10.03
C ASP A 46 -2.99 7.09 -9.02
N ALA A 47 -1.97 7.36 -8.20
CA ALA A 47 -1.99 8.47 -7.26
C ALA A 47 -1.61 9.82 -7.90
N ILE A 48 -1.24 9.86 -9.19
CA ILE A 48 -0.84 11.07 -9.91
C ILE A 48 -1.95 11.48 -10.87
N ASP A 49 -2.78 12.43 -10.45
CA ASP A 49 -3.75 13.06 -11.34
C ASP A 49 -3.10 14.00 -12.34
N SER A 50 -3.85 14.35 -13.38
CA SER A 50 -3.46 15.36 -14.35
C SER A 50 -3.13 16.69 -13.65
N TYR A 51 -2.06 17.34 -14.09
CA TYR A 51 -1.58 18.63 -13.56
C TYR A 51 -1.08 18.65 -12.12
N ASN A 52 -0.95 17.49 -11.42
CA ASN A 52 -0.47 17.45 -10.04
C ASN A 52 0.95 18.01 -9.85
N SER A 53 1.77 17.98 -10.90
CA SER A 53 3.12 18.56 -10.91
C SER A 53 3.16 20.08 -11.12
N LEU A 54 2.05 20.72 -11.49
CA LEU A 54 1.99 22.13 -11.83
C LEU A 54 1.49 22.99 -10.65
N ARG A 55 1.91 24.25 -10.66
CA ARG A 55 1.28 25.27 -9.81
C ARG A 55 -0.14 25.52 -10.33
N LEU A 56 -1.10 25.43 -9.46
CA LEU A 56 -2.48 25.83 -9.77
C LEU A 56 -2.83 27.13 -9.03
N MET A 57 -3.59 27.96 -9.71
CA MET A 57 -4.08 29.23 -9.18
C MET A 57 -5.59 29.31 -9.39
N LYS A 58 -6.28 29.99 -8.49
CA LYS A 58 -7.71 30.34 -8.62
C LYS A 58 -7.95 31.78 -8.28
N PRO A 59 -9.08 32.37 -8.70
CA PRO A 59 -9.50 33.68 -8.22
C PRO A 59 -9.56 33.71 -6.70
N ASN A 60 -8.95 34.74 -6.09
CA ASN A 60 -8.80 34.87 -4.63
C ASN A 60 -9.23 36.25 -4.12
N GLY A 61 -10.15 36.89 -4.80
CA GLY A 61 -10.68 38.19 -4.43
C GLY A 61 -10.59 39.23 -5.53
N VAL A 62 -10.97 40.44 -5.21
CA VAL A 62 -10.94 41.60 -6.11
C VAL A 62 -10.24 42.73 -5.38
N VAL A 63 -9.28 43.37 -6.04
CA VAL A 63 -8.62 44.59 -5.56
C VAL A 63 -8.87 45.72 -6.51
N SER A 64 -8.81 46.98 -6.02
CA SER A 64 -8.91 48.13 -6.90
C SER A 64 -7.49 48.50 -7.39
N VAL A 65 -7.34 48.48 -8.69
CA VAL A 65 -6.09 48.93 -9.37
C VAL A 65 -6.45 50.15 -10.22
N ASN A 66 -5.90 51.31 -9.87
CA ASN A 66 -6.22 52.59 -10.53
C ASN A 66 -7.74 52.88 -10.62
N GLY A 67 -8.48 52.53 -9.56
CA GLY A 67 -9.93 52.73 -9.51
C GLY A 67 -10.77 51.64 -10.23
N ALA A 68 -10.16 50.67 -10.92
CA ALA A 68 -10.82 49.58 -11.58
C ALA A 68 -10.79 48.28 -10.73
N PRO A 69 -11.89 47.53 -10.59
CA PRO A 69 -11.89 46.25 -9.91
C PRO A 69 -11.09 45.22 -10.72
N THR A 70 -10.07 44.66 -10.12
CA THR A 70 -9.17 43.68 -10.73
C THR A 70 -9.20 42.39 -9.92
N VAL A 71 -9.44 41.25 -10.58
CA VAL A 71 -9.45 39.93 -9.94
C VAL A 71 -8.02 39.51 -9.60
N THR A 72 -7.79 39.15 -8.36
CA THR A 72 -6.52 38.55 -7.92
C THR A 72 -6.55 37.06 -8.04
N LEU A 73 -5.36 36.44 -8.28
CA LEU A 73 -5.17 35.00 -8.33
C LEU A 73 -4.34 34.55 -7.12
N GLY A 74 -4.84 33.58 -6.38
CA GLY A 74 -4.14 32.92 -5.29
C GLY A 74 -3.66 31.53 -5.69
N THR A 75 -2.45 31.16 -5.24
CA THR A 75 -1.93 29.80 -5.41
C THR A 75 -2.71 28.84 -4.52
N ILE A 76 -3.17 27.71 -5.09
CA ILE A 76 -3.88 26.63 -4.37
C ILE A 76 -3.11 25.32 -4.39
N ARG A 77 -2.00 25.24 -5.13
CA ARG A 77 -1.10 24.09 -5.20
C ARG A 77 0.29 24.55 -5.58
N ASN A 78 1.30 24.08 -4.84
CA ASN A 78 2.69 24.25 -5.21
C ASN A 78 3.06 23.37 -6.41
N ALA A 79 3.96 23.85 -7.27
CA ALA A 79 4.53 23.03 -8.32
C ALA A 79 5.52 22.02 -7.76
N ASN A 80 5.47 20.79 -8.25
CA ASN A 80 6.51 19.78 -8.02
C ASN A 80 6.89 19.11 -9.35
N PRO A 81 7.88 19.62 -10.07
CA PRO A 81 8.34 19.01 -11.32
C PRO A 81 9.02 17.65 -11.12
N ASP A 82 9.44 17.33 -9.87
CA ASP A 82 10.14 16.10 -9.51
C ASP A 82 9.19 14.97 -9.14
N LEU A 83 7.87 15.18 -9.23
CA LEU A 83 6.89 14.11 -9.03
C LEU A 83 7.18 12.93 -9.97
N LYS A 84 7.19 11.74 -9.40
CA LYS A 84 7.46 10.46 -10.08
C LYS A 84 6.46 9.39 -9.65
N TRP A 85 6.46 8.29 -10.35
CA TRP A 85 5.67 7.13 -10.00
C TRP A 85 6.15 6.53 -8.67
N GLU A 86 5.23 5.97 -7.91
CA GLU A 86 5.57 5.11 -6.79
C GLU A 86 6.22 3.84 -7.33
N VAL A 87 7.26 3.36 -6.67
CA VAL A 87 8.02 2.18 -7.10
C VAL A 87 7.82 1.06 -6.11
N LYS A 88 7.19 -0.02 -6.56
CA LYS A 88 7.04 -1.25 -5.79
C LYS A 88 8.10 -2.26 -6.22
N ARG A 89 8.94 -2.67 -5.27
CA ARG A 89 9.93 -3.75 -5.42
C ARG A 89 9.37 -4.99 -4.75
N THR A 90 9.24 -6.07 -5.51
CA THR A 90 8.68 -7.33 -4.99
C THR A 90 9.68 -8.46 -5.19
N PHE A 91 9.99 -9.14 -4.11
CA PHE A 91 10.59 -10.48 -4.12
C PHE A 91 9.50 -11.49 -3.83
N ASN A 92 9.46 -12.58 -4.60
CA ASN A 92 8.61 -13.73 -4.35
C ASN A 92 9.40 -15.02 -4.47
N ALA A 93 8.98 -16.03 -3.71
CA ALA A 93 9.45 -17.39 -3.82
C ALA A 93 8.30 -18.35 -3.54
N GLY A 94 8.19 -19.42 -4.31
CA GLY A 94 7.08 -20.35 -4.16
C GLY A 94 7.48 -21.77 -4.49
N ILE A 95 6.68 -22.70 -3.96
CA ILE A 95 6.76 -24.13 -4.23
C ILE A 95 5.38 -24.60 -4.65
N ASP A 96 5.32 -25.28 -5.79
CA ASP A 96 4.13 -25.97 -6.26
C ASP A 96 4.42 -27.47 -6.23
N ALA A 97 3.58 -28.26 -5.54
CA ALA A 97 3.75 -29.69 -5.42
C ALA A 97 2.43 -30.43 -5.69
N GLY A 98 2.50 -31.52 -6.42
CA GLY A 98 1.38 -32.40 -6.70
C GLY A 98 1.75 -33.84 -6.35
N PHE A 99 0.93 -34.49 -5.54
CA PHE A 99 1.16 -35.81 -5.01
C PHE A 99 0.01 -36.76 -5.37
N PHE A 100 0.32 -38.07 -5.47
CA PHE A 100 -0.66 -39.14 -5.66
C PHE A 100 -1.56 -38.89 -6.89
N ASP A 101 -0.97 -38.74 -8.08
CA ASP A 101 -1.68 -38.36 -9.32
C ASP A 101 -2.48 -37.06 -9.20
N ASN A 102 -1.88 -36.05 -8.51
CA ASN A 102 -2.48 -34.75 -8.22
C ASN A 102 -3.77 -34.82 -7.39
N ARG A 103 -3.96 -35.90 -6.61
CA ARG A 103 -5.04 -35.95 -5.62
C ARG A 103 -4.79 -35.01 -4.43
N PHE A 104 -3.54 -34.69 -4.18
CA PHE A 104 -3.14 -33.69 -3.23
C PHE A 104 -2.25 -32.67 -3.91
N ILE A 105 -2.67 -31.43 -3.92
CA ILE A 105 -1.94 -30.30 -4.51
C ILE A 105 -1.61 -29.30 -3.40
N LEU A 106 -0.38 -28.84 -3.36
CA LEU A 106 0.11 -27.86 -2.42
C LEU A 106 0.80 -26.71 -3.19
N ALA A 107 0.39 -25.51 -2.89
CA ALA A 107 1.11 -24.30 -3.32
C ALA A 107 1.46 -23.48 -2.09
N VAL A 108 2.72 -23.11 -1.95
CA VAL A 108 3.19 -22.23 -0.87
C VAL A 108 3.94 -21.07 -1.51
N ASP A 109 3.49 -19.87 -1.24
CA ASP A 109 4.10 -18.65 -1.74
C ASP A 109 4.51 -17.74 -0.59
N TYR A 110 5.72 -17.25 -0.65
CA TYR A 110 6.20 -16.14 0.16
C TYR A 110 6.40 -14.92 -0.72
N TYR A 111 5.95 -13.76 -0.26
CA TYR A 111 6.25 -12.49 -0.92
C TYR A 111 6.70 -11.42 0.09
N ASN A 112 7.57 -10.54 -0.39
CA ASN A 112 7.98 -9.33 0.34
C ASN A 112 8.08 -8.18 -0.65
N SER A 113 7.20 -7.22 -0.49
CA SER A 113 7.11 -6.03 -1.33
C SER A 113 7.42 -4.79 -0.51
N LYS A 114 8.26 -3.91 -1.06
CA LYS A 114 8.48 -2.56 -0.54
C LYS A 114 8.05 -1.55 -1.59
N THR A 115 7.14 -0.66 -1.22
CA THR A 115 6.78 0.50 -2.03
C THR A 115 7.54 1.70 -1.50
N ASP A 116 8.33 2.31 -2.36
CA ASP A 116 9.05 3.55 -2.12
C ASP A 116 8.42 4.68 -2.96
N ASP A 117 8.79 5.91 -2.63
CA ASP A 117 8.31 7.08 -3.35
C ASP A 117 6.79 7.25 -3.32
N MET A 118 6.14 6.80 -2.24
CA MET A 118 4.69 7.00 -2.06
C MET A 118 4.37 8.48 -2.00
N LEU A 119 3.32 8.85 -2.71
CA LEU A 119 2.81 10.20 -2.76
C LEU A 119 2.08 10.55 -1.46
N TYR A 120 2.41 11.71 -0.90
CA TYR A 120 1.72 12.26 0.24
C TYR A 120 1.68 13.79 0.18
N LEU A 121 0.66 14.38 0.79
CA LEU A 121 0.46 15.83 0.83
C LEU A 121 1.02 16.38 2.14
N TYR A 122 2.18 17.01 2.06
CA TYR A 122 2.92 17.55 3.22
C TYR A 122 2.52 18.97 3.54
N ASP A 123 2.47 19.30 4.82
CA ASP A 123 2.44 20.68 5.28
C ASP A 123 3.82 21.33 5.11
N VAL A 124 3.86 22.51 4.54
CA VAL A 124 5.08 23.25 4.26
C VAL A 124 4.96 24.72 4.68
N SER A 125 6.09 25.32 5.02
CA SER A 125 6.14 26.73 5.43
C SER A 125 5.84 27.69 4.28
N VAL A 126 5.14 28.76 4.57
CA VAL A 126 4.93 29.88 3.64
C VAL A 126 5.49 31.14 4.30
N PRO A 127 6.59 31.75 3.74
CA PRO A 127 7.48 31.29 2.68
C PRO A 127 8.38 30.13 3.12
N PRO A 128 9.15 29.42 2.25
CA PRO A 128 9.43 29.79 0.84
C PRO A 128 8.40 29.29 -0.16
N PHE A 129 7.50 28.38 0.26
CA PHE A 129 6.45 27.88 -0.63
C PHE A 129 5.33 28.91 -0.80
N ALA A 130 4.66 28.90 -1.96
CA ALA A 130 3.56 29.82 -2.24
C ALA A 130 2.21 29.36 -1.67
N TYR A 131 2.12 28.11 -1.24
CA TYR A 131 0.96 27.47 -0.63
C TYR A 131 1.42 26.52 0.47
N ASN A 132 0.62 26.36 1.52
CA ASN A 132 0.99 25.61 2.72
C ASN A 132 0.93 24.07 2.58
N LYS A 133 0.67 23.56 1.38
CA LYS A 133 0.65 22.12 1.08
C LYS A 133 1.55 21.82 -0.13
N MET A 134 2.30 20.72 -0.03
CA MET A 134 3.18 20.21 -1.09
C MET A 134 2.96 18.73 -1.31
N LEU A 135 2.66 18.33 -2.55
CA LEU A 135 2.61 16.93 -2.92
C LEU A 135 4.02 16.44 -3.27
N ALA A 136 4.52 15.41 -2.57
CA ALA A 136 5.86 14.88 -2.78
C ALA A 136 5.92 13.36 -2.59
N ASN A 137 6.93 12.73 -3.23
CA ASN A 137 7.21 11.30 -3.18
C ASN A 137 8.21 10.98 -2.07
N LEU A 138 7.79 10.96 -0.81
CA LEU A 138 8.68 10.73 0.34
C LEU A 138 8.23 9.56 1.23
N GLY A 139 7.06 8.97 0.96
CA GLY A 139 6.53 7.86 1.72
C GLY A 139 7.14 6.51 1.35
N SER A 140 7.08 5.58 2.28
CA SER A 140 7.42 4.19 2.02
C SER A 140 6.64 3.22 2.90
N MET A 141 6.29 2.06 2.33
CA MET A 141 5.60 0.99 3.05
C MET A 141 6.15 -0.38 2.65
N ARG A 142 5.90 -1.36 3.51
CA ARG A 142 6.21 -2.77 3.25
C ARG A 142 4.95 -3.61 3.36
N ASN A 143 4.83 -4.58 2.46
CA ASN A 143 3.81 -5.62 2.54
C ASN A 143 4.49 -6.98 2.32
N SER A 144 4.28 -7.93 3.23
CA SER A 144 4.85 -9.26 3.15
C SER A 144 3.85 -10.30 3.62
N GLY A 145 3.97 -11.51 3.12
CA GLY A 145 3.05 -12.56 3.51
C GLY A 145 3.45 -13.93 3.02
N VAL A 146 2.69 -14.91 3.51
CA VAL A 146 2.72 -16.29 3.06
C VAL A 146 1.31 -16.67 2.61
N GLU A 147 1.22 -17.25 1.44
CA GLU A 147 -0.02 -17.77 0.87
C GLU A 147 0.11 -19.29 0.78
N LEU A 148 -0.91 -19.99 1.25
CA LEU A 148 -1.00 -21.44 1.25
C LEU A 148 -2.25 -21.85 0.49
N GLY A 149 -2.06 -22.57 -0.60
CA GLY A 149 -3.12 -23.24 -1.37
C GLY A 149 -3.04 -24.73 -1.19
N ILE A 150 -4.14 -25.36 -0.80
CA ILE A 150 -4.27 -26.83 -0.66
C ILE A 150 -5.45 -27.29 -1.49
N GLY A 151 -5.21 -28.20 -2.40
CA GLY A 151 -6.23 -28.89 -3.17
C GLY A 151 -6.23 -30.38 -2.84
N VAL A 152 -7.39 -30.96 -2.58
CA VAL A 152 -7.53 -32.39 -2.30
C VAL A 152 -8.69 -32.96 -3.11
N THR A 153 -8.42 -34.08 -3.77
CA THR A 153 -9.44 -34.89 -4.49
C THR A 153 -9.62 -36.22 -3.75
N PRO A 154 -10.38 -36.26 -2.65
CA PRO A 154 -10.51 -37.45 -1.83
C PRO A 154 -11.28 -38.56 -2.52
N LEU A 155 -12.18 -38.22 -3.44
CA LEU A 155 -12.99 -39.17 -4.20
C LEU A 155 -12.86 -38.86 -5.70
N ARG A 156 -12.43 -39.90 -6.46
CA ARG A 156 -12.42 -39.87 -7.92
C ARG A 156 -12.82 -41.27 -8.41
N THR A 157 -14.02 -41.38 -8.96
CA THR A 157 -14.59 -42.58 -9.58
C THR A 157 -15.03 -42.25 -11.01
N LYS A 158 -15.61 -43.20 -11.71
CA LYS A 158 -16.17 -42.98 -13.07
C LYS A 158 -17.29 -41.93 -13.07
N ASP A 159 -18.10 -41.94 -12.01
CA ASP A 159 -19.35 -41.17 -11.97
C ASP A 159 -19.31 -39.98 -10.99
N MET A 160 -18.28 -39.90 -10.14
CA MET A 160 -18.21 -38.90 -9.11
C MET A 160 -16.76 -38.41 -8.89
N GLU A 161 -16.59 -37.11 -8.76
CA GLU A 161 -15.33 -36.48 -8.33
C GLU A 161 -15.64 -35.42 -7.29
N LEU A 162 -14.91 -35.45 -6.16
CA LEU A 162 -15.00 -34.47 -5.12
C LEU A 162 -13.66 -33.70 -5.02
N ASN A 163 -13.71 -32.42 -5.29
CA ASN A 163 -12.53 -31.52 -5.17
C ASN A 163 -12.76 -30.52 -4.03
N ILE A 164 -11.81 -30.46 -3.12
CA ILE A 164 -11.80 -29.49 -1.99
C ILE A 164 -10.58 -28.60 -2.15
N ASN A 165 -10.80 -27.29 -2.22
CA ASN A 165 -9.71 -26.32 -2.31
C ASN A 165 -9.81 -25.37 -1.12
N VAL A 166 -8.66 -25.15 -0.44
CA VAL A 166 -8.52 -24.25 0.69
C VAL A 166 -7.37 -23.29 0.41
N ASN A 167 -7.63 -22.00 0.55
CA ASN A 167 -6.61 -20.97 0.46
C ASN A 167 -6.53 -20.21 1.78
N VAL A 168 -5.32 -20.06 2.30
CA VAL A 168 -5.05 -19.33 3.53
C VAL A 168 -3.93 -18.32 3.26
N THR A 169 -4.16 -17.07 3.63
CA THR A 169 -3.16 -16.00 3.46
C THR A 169 -2.85 -15.36 4.81
N PHE A 170 -1.57 -15.35 5.16
CA PHE A 170 -1.04 -14.59 6.29
C PHE A 170 -0.29 -13.39 5.74
N GLN A 171 -0.86 -12.20 5.89
CA GLN A 171 -0.20 -10.98 5.42
C GLN A 171 0.07 -9.99 6.54
N ARG A 172 1.12 -9.21 6.36
CA ARG A 172 1.48 -8.10 7.23
C ARG A 172 1.90 -6.92 6.39
N ASN A 173 1.24 -5.78 6.58
CA ASN A 173 1.68 -4.51 6.02
C ASN A 173 2.24 -3.61 7.13
N LYS A 174 3.11 -2.68 6.75
CA LYS A 174 3.70 -1.71 7.66
C LYS A 174 4.05 -0.43 6.91
N LEU A 175 3.57 0.68 7.41
CA LEU A 175 4.01 2.00 6.97
C LEU A 175 5.40 2.27 7.55
N LEU A 176 6.40 2.47 6.71
CA LEU A 176 7.79 2.62 7.14
C LEU A 176 8.16 4.07 7.40
N SER A 177 7.73 4.97 6.53
CA SER A 177 8.03 6.40 6.62
C SER A 177 7.00 7.23 5.87
N LEU A 178 6.74 8.43 6.39
CA LEU A 178 6.07 9.53 5.67
C LEU A 178 6.89 10.81 5.83
N SER A 179 8.21 10.71 5.75
CA SER A 179 9.10 11.84 5.88
C SER A 179 10.32 11.70 4.98
N GLY A 180 10.95 12.80 4.64
CA GLY A 180 12.15 12.84 3.82
C GLY A 180 12.57 14.26 3.46
N TYR A 181 13.60 14.36 2.63
CA TYR A 181 14.10 15.64 2.15
C TYR A 181 13.61 15.93 0.73
N TYR A 182 13.10 17.13 0.54
CA TYR A 182 12.78 17.68 -0.77
C TYR A 182 13.49 19.02 -0.95
N LYS A 183 14.41 19.10 -1.93
CA LYS A 183 15.23 20.30 -2.22
C LYS A 183 15.94 20.88 -0.99
N GLY A 184 16.43 20.01 -0.11
CA GLY A 184 17.14 20.41 1.11
C GLY A 184 16.26 20.70 2.32
N GLU A 185 14.95 20.77 2.15
CA GLU A 185 13.97 20.95 3.23
C GLU A 185 13.47 19.59 3.72
N TYR A 186 13.48 19.40 5.04
CA TYR A 186 12.90 18.20 5.65
C TYR A 186 11.39 18.35 5.76
N MET A 187 10.68 17.41 5.15
CA MET A 187 9.23 17.31 5.22
C MET A 187 8.83 16.08 6.01
N SER A 188 7.86 16.22 6.89
CA SER A 188 7.27 15.11 7.64
C SER A 188 5.75 15.25 7.66
N ALA A 189 5.06 14.12 7.51
CA ALA A 189 3.66 14.04 7.87
C ALA A 189 3.51 13.98 9.39
N PRO A 190 2.34 14.30 9.96
CA PRO A 190 2.03 14.04 11.34
C PRO A 190 2.29 12.57 11.69
N GLU A 191 2.73 12.32 12.94
CA GLU A 191 3.03 10.98 13.43
C GLU A 191 1.84 10.03 13.31
N TYR A 192 0.65 10.58 13.42
CA TYR A 192 -0.62 9.90 13.15
C TYR A 192 -1.60 10.86 12.46
N THR A 193 -2.38 10.33 11.53
CA THR A 193 -3.40 11.06 10.79
C THR A 193 -4.67 10.22 10.73
N SER A 194 -5.82 10.83 11.06
CA SER A 194 -7.11 10.18 10.84
C SER A 194 -7.37 10.01 9.35
N ILE A 195 -7.75 8.81 8.94
CA ILE A 195 -8.08 8.47 7.55
C ILE A 195 -9.54 8.06 7.36
N SER A 196 -10.25 7.81 8.46
CA SER A 196 -11.68 7.53 8.43
C SER A 196 -12.35 7.90 9.73
N ASP A 197 -13.53 8.47 9.59
CA ASP A 197 -14.40 8.86 10.68
C ASP A 197 -15.61 7.93 10.74
N LEU A 198 -16.06 7.60 11.94
CA LEU A 198 -17.37 6.99 12.13
C LEU A 198 -18.44 8.08 12.08
N ASN A 199 -19.15 8.14 10.96
CA ASN A 199 -20.38 8.90 10.82
C ASN A 199 -21.55 7.97 11.10
N GLY A 200 -22.06 7.94 12.32
CA GLY A 200 -23.16 7.04 12.65
C GLY A 200 -23.85 7.35 13.97
N ALA A 201 -25.08 6.86 14.11
CA ALA A 201 -25.93 7.03 15.27
C ALA A 201 -25.22 6.52 16.54
N GLY A 202 -25.19 7.36 17.56
CA GLY A 202 -24.73 6.99 18.90
C GLY A 202 -23.34 7.45 19.29
N PHE A 203 -22.52 7.98 18.40
CA PHE A 203 -21.25 8.61 18.76
C PHE A 203 -21.47 10.08 19.16
N HIS A 204 -21.80 10.30 20.41
CA HIS A 204 -21.88 11.62 21.02
C HIS A 204 -20.58 11.89 21.77
N GLY A 205 -19.79 12.87 21.36
CA GLY A 205 -18.68 13.33 22.15
C GLY A 205 -17.33 13.51 21.48
N GLY A 206 -17.25 13.90 20.22
CA GLY A 206 -16.02 14.45 19.62
C GLY A 206 -14.93 13.45 19.21
N TYR A 207 -15.12 12.18 19.42
CA TYR A 207 -14.20 11.12 18.97
C TYR A 207 -14.75 10.43 17.72
N ASN A 208 -14.84 11.18 16.63
CA ASN A 208 -15.34 10.63 15.36
C ASN A 208 -14.25 9.86 14.62
N HIS A 209 -12.99 10.10 14.97
CA HIS A 209 -11.81 9.53 14.31
C HIS A 209 -11.47 8.20 14.96
N ILE A 210 -11.58 7.12 14.21
CA ILE A 210 -11.32 5.77 14.73
C ILE A 210 -10.27 5.02 13.98
N VAL A 211 -10.04 5.35 12.70
CA VAL A 211 -9.04 4.69 11.88
C VAL A 211 -7.92 5.68 11.59
N TYR A 212 -6.71 5.28 11.93
CA TYR A 212 -5.53 6.11 11.82
C TYR A 212 -4.48 5.48 10.92
N GLN A 213 -3.72 6.33 10.27
CA GLN A 213 -2.47 6.02 9.61
C GLN A 213 -1.33 6.45 10.52
N MET A 214 -0.49 5.49 10.90
CA MET A 214 0.63 5.72 11.81
C MET A 214 1.91 5.09 11.27
N VAL A 215 3.02 5.84 11.30
CA VAL A 215 4.33 5.29 10.95
C VAL A 215 4.70 4.17 11.92
N GLY A 216 5.20 3.07 11.38
CA GLY A 216 5.56 1.88 12.14
C GLY A 216 4.42 0.88 12.38
N GLN A 217 3.19 1.23 12.00
CA GLN A 217 2.00 0.40 12.16
C GLN A 217 1.45 -0.08 10.78
N PRO A 218 0.54 -1.05 10.75
CA PRO A 218 -0.26 -1.35 9.57
C PRO A 218 -1.05 -0.13 9.09
N LEU A 219 -1.40 -0.10 7.79
CA LEU A 219 -2.33 0.88 7.27
C LEU A 219 -3.72 0.64 7.86
N GLY A 220 -4.36 1.72 8.33
CA GLY A 220 -5.72 1.66 8.82
C GLY A 220 -5.87 0.96 10.18
N VAL A 221 -5.08 1.37 11.18
CA VAL A 221 -5.21 0.86 12.54
C VAL A 221 -6.35 1.52 13.28
N PHE A 222 -7.08 0.75 14.07
CA PHE A 222 -8.01 1.28 15.05
C PHE A 222 -7.22 1.88 16.22
N TYR A 223 -7.46 3.15 16.51
CA TYR A 223 -6.86 3.84 17.64
C TYR A 223 -7.94 4.57 18.42
N LEU A 224 -8.32 3.97 19.55
CA LEU A 224 -9.47 4.40 20.35
C LEU A 224 -9.10 4.45 21.83
N PRO A 225 -9.73 5.33 22.61
CA PRO A 225 -9.66 5.25 24.07
C PRO A 225 -10.15 3.89 24.55
N LYS A 226 -9.37 3.26 25.45
CA LYS A 226 -9.77 2.02 26.10
C LYS A 226 -10.50 2.38 27.40
N CYS A 227 -11.76 1.94 27.51
CA CYS A 227 -12.45 2.03 28.78
C CYS A 227 -11.79 1.08 29.81
N THR A 228 -11.30 1.62 30.91
CA THR A 228 -10.65 0.86 31.98
C THR A 228 -11.57 0.60 33.16
N GLY A 229 -12.79 1.10 33.14
CA GLY A 229 -13.80 0.93 34.17
C GLY A 229 -14.75 2.13 34.25
N LEU A 230 -15.74 2.01 35.08
CA LEU A 230 -16.64 3.10 35.43
C LEU A 230 -16.10 3.77 36.71
N VAL A 231 -16.08 5.08 36.73
CA VAL A 231 -15.79 5.87 37.95
C VAL A 231 -17.12 6.32 38.49
N SER A 232 -17.44 5.93 39.71
CA SER A 232 -18.62 6.42 40.43
C SER A 232 -18.42 7.92 40.66
N ASP A 233 -19.45 8.73 40.31
CA ASP A 233 -19.49 10.16 40.61
C ASP A 233 -19.85 10.46 42.08
N GLY A 234 -20.04 9.42 42.91
CA GLY A 234 -20.44 9.54 44.28
C GLY A 234 -21.91 9.82 44.52
N ASN A 235 -22.70 9.95 43.45
CA ASN A 235 -24.14 10.30 43.50
C ASN A 235 -25.05 9.11 43.14
N GLY A 236 -24.51 7.88 43.14
CA GLY A 236 -25.32 6.66 42.94
C GLY A 236 -25.65 6.30 41.49
N GLY A 237 -24.86 6.84 40.51
CA GLY A 237 -24.90 6.48 39.12
C GLY A 237 -23.81 5.47 38.75
#